data_d8ac1759ef0db61b5145132244795067
#
_entry.id   d8ac1759ef0db61b5145132244795067
#
_cell.length_a   1.000
_cell.length_b   1.000
_cell.length_c   1.000
_cell.angle_alpha   90.00
_cell.angle_beta   90.00
_cell.angle_gamma   90.00
#
_symmetry.space_group_name_H-M   'P 1'
#
loop_
_entity.id
_entity.type
_entity.pdbx_description
1 polymer ?
#
loop_
_entity_poly.entity_id
_entity_poly.type
_entity_poly.pdbx_seq_one_letter_code
_entity_poly.pdbx_strand_id
1 'polypeptide(L)'
;EFLKMVEAISAADGSSGWVASFGMNPAYLAALPEETLKEVWGDSPDIVFAGGIFPPQPAERVDNGFRIKGRWKFASGCMGASLCGVGILPAEEGALPRMAVLPRDQVKVDPTWDMLGMVATGSHDLVVEDAYVPEAWTFVRGGKPNVDTPFFRYPSLSFAAQVLAVTTLGLAQEALDIVRAMAGGRKSVTGAPNLGEHEYAQIALGKAEAKVRAAR
;
A
#
# COMPACT_ATOMS: atom_id res chain seq x y z
N GLU A 1 5.08 -10.48 -13.05
CA GLU A 1 4.88 -11.55 -12.04
C GLU A 1 4.38 -10.98 -10.70
N PHE A 2 5.02 -9.94 -10.12
CA PHE A 2 4.61 -9.36 -8.84
C PHE A 2 3.14 -8.93 -8.81
N LEU A 3 2.66 -8.22 -9.83
CA LEU A 3 1.26 -7.80 -9.92
C LEU A 3 0.29 -8.99 -9.95
N LYS A 4 0.62 -10.07 -10.67
CA LYS A 4 -0.18 -11.30 -10.71
C LYS A 4 -0.25 -11.99 -9.36
N MET A 5 0.85 -11.97 -8.62
CA MET A 5 0.89 -12.51 -7.25
C MET A 5 -0.02 -11.70 -6.32
N VAL A 6 0.07 -10.38 -6.35
CA VAL A 6 -0.79 -9.50 -5.55
C VAL A 6 -2.26 -9.68 -5.91
N GLU A 7 -2.60 -9.80 -7.19
CA GLU A 7 -3.97 -10.08 -7.66
C GLU A 7 -4.50 -11.39 -7.08
N ALA A 8 -3.71 -12.46 -7.16
CA ALA A 8 -4.09 -13.78 -6.64
C ALA A 8 -4.29 -13.79 -5.12
N ILE A 9 -3.38 -13.15 -4.36
CA ILE A 9 -3.53 -13.02 -2.92
C ILE A 9 -4.78 -12.20 -2.58
N SER A 10 -5.04 -11.12 -3.32
CA SER A 10 -6.20 -10.24 -3.10
C SER A 10 -7.53 -10.93 -3.41
N ALA A 11 -7.55 -11.88 -4.35
CA ALA A 11 -8.73 -12.71 -4.61
C ALA A 11 -9.03 -13.63 -3.41
N ALA A 12 -8.00 -14.16 -2.76
CA ALA A 12 -8.19 -14.98 -1.56
C ALA A 12 -8.54 -14.16 -0.31
N ASP A 13 -7.86 -13.03 -0.09
CA ASP A 13 -8.12 -12.10 1.00
C ASP A 13 -7.60 -10.69 0.67
N GLY A 14 -8.51 -9.72 0.65
CA GLY A 14 -8.19 -8.34 0.27
C GLY A 14 -7.22 -7.64 1.21
N SER A 15 -7.28 -7.91 2.52
CA SER A 15 -6.35 -7.33 3.49
C SER A 15 -4.95 -7.86 3.29
N SER A 16 -4.80 -9.17 3.11
CA SER A 16 -3.53 -9.83 2.81
C SER A 16 -2.94 -9.33 1.50
N GLY A 17 -3.75 -9.23 0.44
CA GLY A 17 -3.32 -8.68 -0.85
C GLY A 17 -2.84 -7.24 -0.74
N TRP A 18 -3.56 -6.42 0.01
CA TRP A 18 -3.17 -5.02 0.26
C TRP A 18 -1.81 -4.93 0.96
N VAL A 19 -1.59 -5.68 2.05
CA VAL A 19 -0.32 -5.66 2.78
C VAL A 19 0.81 -6.28 1.95
N ALA A 20 0.56 -7.39 1.23
CA ALA A 20 1.53 -7.99 0.31
C ALA A 20 1.96 -7.03 -0.80
N SER A 21 1.08 -6.11 -1.21
CA SER A 21 1.37 -5.09 -2.21
C SER A 21 2.54 -4.18 -1.83
N PHE A 22 2.84 -4.03 -0.53
CA PHE A 22 3.95 -3.22 -0.04
C PHE A 22 5.33 -3.84 -0.31
N GLY A 23 5.40 -5.07 -0.80
CA GLY A 23 6.62 -5.62 -1.41
C GLY A 23 7.18 -4.76 -2.57
N MET A 24 6.39 -3.79 -3.08
CA MET A 24 6.87 -2.78 -4.02
C MET A 24 7.70 -1.65 -3.37
N ASN A 25 7.69 -1.50 -2.06
CA ASN A 25 8.32 -0.38 -1.37
C ASN A 25 9.81 -0.15 -1.68
N PRO A 26 10.62 -1.16 -2.03
CA PRO A 26 11.96 -0.92 -2.57
C PRO A 26 12.00 0.07 -3.73
N ALA A 27 10.95 0.14 -4.56
CA ALA A 27 10.85 1.10 -5.65
C ALA A 27 10.77 2.57 -5.17
N TYR A 28 10.26 2.81 -3.97
CA TYR A 28 10.29 4.13 -3.33
C TYR A 28 11.61 4.40 -2.62
N LEU A 29 12.05 3.42 -1.81
CA LEU A 29 13.28 3.54 -1.02
C LEU A 29 14.52 3.73 -1.90
N ALA A 30 14.50 3.26 -3.15
CA ALA A 30 15.57 3.48 -4.11
C ALA A 30 15.90 4.96 -4.39
N ALA A 31 15.03 5.89 -3.96
CA ALA A 31 15.31 7.33 -4.01
C ALA A 31 16.18 7.83 -2.83
N LEU A 32 16.47 6.99 -1.84
CA LEU A 32 17.45 7.28 -0.79
C LEU A 32 18.88 7.24 -1.35
N PRO A 33 19.83 7.95 -0.74
CA PRO A 33 21.24 7.85 -1.09
C PRO A 33 21.75 6.40 -1.00
N GLU A 34 22.73 6.06 -1.83
CA GLU A 34 23.29 4.69 -1.91
C GLU A 34 23.82 4.20 -0.55
N GLU A 35 24.50 5.06 0.21
CA GLU A 35 25.00 4.69 1.53
C GLU A 35 23.86 4.36 2.51
N THR A 36 22.78 5.13 2.49
CA THR A 36 21.58 4.84 3.30
C THR A 36 20.93 3.53 2.86
N LEU A 37 20.91 3.24 1.55
CA LEU A 37 20.40 1.95 1.05
C LEU A 37 21.23 0.77 1.55
N LYS A 38 22.56 0.93 1.65
CA LYS A 38 23.43 -0.09 2.25
C LYS A 38 23.11 -0.31 3.73
N GLU A 39 22.82 0.76 4.47
CA GLU A 39 22.39 0.65 5.87
C GLU A 39 21.02 -0.05 5.98
N VAL A 40 20.06 0.30 5.12
CA VAL A 40 18.70 -0.29 5.10
C VAL A 40 18.74 -1.81 4.87
N TRP A 41 19.58 -2.28 3.94
CA TRP A 41 19.62 -3.70 3.55
C TRP A 41 20.91 -4.43 3.94
N GLY A 42 21.79 -3.78 4.71
CA GLY A 42 23.10 -4.35 5.04
C GLY A 42 23.05 -5.66 5.81
N ASP A 43 22.09 -5.79 6.70
CA ASP A 43 21.96 -6.96 7.57
C ASP A 43 20.95 -8.00 7.04
N SER A 44 19.98 -7.59 6.24
CA SER A 44 18.93 -8.49 5.72
C SER A 44 18.22 -7.91 4.50
N PRO A 45 17.90 -8.74 3.50
CA PRO A 45 16.99 -8.33 2.42
C PRO A 45 15.54 -8.23 2.86
N ASP A 46 15.19 -8.78 4.03
CA ASP A 46 13.81 -8.94 4.51
C ASP A 46 13.34 -7.70 5.29
N ILE A 47 13.50 -6.52 4.71
CA ILE A 47 13.04 -5.28 5.30
C ILE A 47 11.57 -5.04 4.96
N VAL A 48 10.75 -4.96 5.99
CA VAL A 48 9.35 -4.56 5.86
C VAL A 48 9.22 -3.06 6.13
N PHE A 49 8.81 -2.33 5.10
CA PHE A 49 8.57 -0.89 5.18
C PHE A 49 7.07 -0.61 5.10
N ALA A 50 6.54 0.11 6.08
CA ALA A 50 5.17 0.61 6.08
C ALA A 50 5.16 2.11 6.37
N GLY A 51 4.10 2.83 5.98
CA GLY A 51 4.08 4.25 6.24
C GLY A 51 2.73 4.93 6.10
N GLY A 52 2.63 6.09 6.73
CA GLY A 52 1.55 7.06 6.58
C GLY A 52 2.07 8.31 5.89
N ILE A 53 1.47 8.67 4.76
CA ILE A 53 1.99 9.76 3.91
C ILE A 53 1.21 11.05 4.14
N PHE A 54 -0.09 10.94 4.30
CA PHE A 54 -1.00 12.09 4.32
C PHE A 54 -1.83 12.18 5.60
N PRO A 55 -2.11 13.41 6.04
CA PRO A 55 -1.48 14.65 5.59
C PRO A 55 -0.01 14.72 6.00
N PRO A 56 0.88 15.27 5.15
CA PRO A 56 2.26 15.48 5.55
C PRO A 56 2.29 16.45 6.73
N GLN A 57 3.12 16.17 7.73
CA GLN A 57 3.24 17.02 8.90
C GLN A 57 4.40 18.01 8.74
N PRO A 58 4.31 19.20 9.33
CA PRO A 58 5.42 20.15 9.34
C PRO A 58 6.70 19.52 9.88
N ALA A 59 7.84 19.84 9.27
CA ALA A 59 9.15 19.43 9.72
C ALA A 59 10.06 20.64 9.85
N GLU A 60 10.69 20.77 11.01
CA GLU A 60 11.70 21.80 11.26
C GLU A 60 13.04 21.37 10.67
N ARG A 61 13.63 22.23 9.83
CA ARG A 61 14.99 21.99 9.36
C ARG A 61 15.98 22.29 10.49
N VAL A 62 16.83 21.32 10.75
CA VAL A 62 17.96 21.42 11.67
C VAL A 62 19.23 20.97 10.96
N ASP A 63 20.39 21.10 11.60
CA ASP A 63 21.65 20.74 10.98
C ASP A 63 21.65 19.34 10.38
N ASN A 64 21.85 19.25 9.07
CA ASN A 64 21.90 18.02 8.26
C ASN A 64 20.66 17.11 8.32
N GLY A 65 19.48 17.68 8.68
CA GLY A 65 18.27 16.86 8.74
C GLY A 65 17.02 17.63 9.15
N PHE A 66 16.10 16.88 9.73
CA PHE A 66 14.80 17.39 10.13
C PHE A 66 14.46 16.93 11.55
N ARG A 67 13.87 17.82 12.31
CA ARG A 67 13.16 17.48 13.55
C ARG A 67 11.69 17.33 13.24
N ILE A 68 11.12 16.19 13.59
CA ILE A 68 9.76 15.84 13.22
C ILE A 68 8.95 15.44 14.44
N LYS A 69 7.67 15.83 14.39
CA LYS A 69 6.67 15.46 15.38
C LYS A 69 5.32 15.39 14.66
N GLY A 70 4.52 14.39 14.95
CA GLY A 70 3.21 14.32 14.34
C GLY A 70 2.50 12.99 14.48
N ARG A 71 1.34 12.92 13.83
CA ARG A 71 0.49 11.75 13.73
C ARG A 71 0.10 11.53 12.27
N TRP A 72 0.29 10.32 11.77
CA TRP A 72 -0.05 9.92 10.42
C TRP A 72 -0.99 8.74 10.45
N LYS A 73 -2.08 8.84 9.72
CA LYS A 73 -3.14 7.82 9.67
C LYS A 73 -2.91 6.78 8.58
N PHE A 74 -3.62 5.67 8.72
CA PHE A 74 -3.72 4.63 7.68
C PHE A 74 -2.38 3.99 7.31
N ALA A 75 -1.51 3.75 8.29
CA ALA A 75 -0.24 3.06 8.09
C ALA A 75 -0.45 1.53 8.03
N SER A 76 -1.02 1.05 6.94
CA SER A 76 -1.28 -0.37 6.74
C SER A 76 -0.02 -1.21 6.89
N GLY A 77 -0.11 -2.34 7.60
CA GLY A 77 1.01 -3.24 7.82
C GLY A 77 2.05 -2.75 8.84
N CYS A 78 1.82 -1.62 9.52
CA CYS A 78 2.79 -1.01 10.44
C CYS A 78 3.14 -1.90 11.65
N MET A 79 2.29 -2.86 12.00
CA MET A 79 2.56 -3.78 13.11
C MET A 79 3.73 -4.73 12.82
N GLY A 80 3.95 -5.08 11.56
CA GLY A 80 5.04 -5.95 11.11
C GLY A 80 6.22 -5.19 10.48
N ALA A 81 6.18 -3.86 10.47
CA ALA A 81 7.23 -3.07 9.84
C ALA A 81 8.51 -3.03 10.68
N SER A 82 9.66 -3.11 10.03
CA SER A 82 10.98 -2.84 10.60
C SER A 82 11.38 -1.38 10.40
N LEU A 83 10.89 -0.75 9.33
CA LEU A 83 11.04 0.68 9.04
C LEU A 83 9.68 1.32 8.81
N CYS A 84 9.51 2.54 9.33
CA CYS A 84 8.32 3.35 9.14
C CYS A 84 8.61 4.58 8.32
N GLY A 85 7.77 4.86 7.31
CA GLY A 85 7.82 6.08 6.54
C GLY A 85 6.72 7.05 6.93
N VAL A 86 7.07 8.32 7.12
CA VAL A 86 6.10 9.36 7.44
C VAL A 86 6.25 10.55 6.50
N GLY A 87 5.12 11.08 6.04
CA GLY A 87 5.11 12.25 5.16
C GLY A 87 5.44 13.52 5.93
N ILE A 88 6.44 14.26 5.49
CA ILE A 88 6.85 15.54 6.07
C ILE A 88 6.83 16.65 5.02
N LEU A 89 6.57 17.86 5.48
CA LEU A 89 6.66 19.09 4.69
C LEU A 89 7.64 20.04 5.36
N PRO A 90 8.85 20.24 4.79
CA PRO A 90 9.78 21.23 5.28
C PRO A 90 9.16 22.64 5.25
N ALA A 91 9.51 23.46 6.22
CA ALA A 91 8.94 24.81 6.37
C ALA A 91 9.45 25.84 5.32
N GLU A 92 10.37 25.45 4.47
CA GLU A 92 10.97 26.29 3.42
C GLU A 92 9.96 26.56 2.31
N GLU A 93 9.92 27.78 1.82
CA GLU A 93 9.04 28.18 0.72
C GLU A 93 9.36 27.37 -0.55
N GLY A 94 8.34 26.76 -1.14
CA GLY A 94 8.49 25.90 -2.33
C GLY A 94 9.03 24.50 -2.08
N ALA A 95 9.26 24.11 -0.82
CA ALA A 95 9.71 22.76 -0.50
C ALA A 95 8.67 21.69 -0.93
N LEU A 96 9.17 20.60 -1.50
CA LEU A 96 8.33 19.46 -1.84
C LEU A 96 8.11 18.55 -0.63
N PRO A 97 6.92 17.93 -0.50
CA PRO A 97 6.70 16.90 0.51
C PRO A 97 7.72 15.76 0.38
N ARG A 98 8.24 15.33 1.51
CA ARG A 98 9.24 14.24 1.60
C ARG A 98 8.68 13.09 2.42
N MET A 99 9.26 11.94 2.25
CA MET A 99 9.12 10.81 3.16
C MET A 99 10.34 10.81 4.09
N ALA A 100 10.11 10.85 5.38
CA ALA A 100 11.12 10.56 6.38
C ALA A 100 11.02 9.08 6.77
N VAL A 101 12.14 8.38 6.76
CA VAL A 101 12.25 6.95 7.10
C VAL A 101 12.87 6.83 8.49
N LEU A 102 12.17 6.12 9.38
CA LEU A 102 12.59 5.91 10.75
C LEU A 102 12.63 4.42 11.10
N PRO A 103 13.56 3.99 11.94
CA PRO A 103 13.49 2.70 12.62
C PRO A 103 12.17 2.55 13.40
N ARG A 104 11.69 1.32 13.50
CA ARG A 104 10.39 1.01 14.13
C ARG A 104 10.30 1.45 15.60
N ASP A 105 11.40 1.42 16.32
CA ASP A 105 11.50 1.79 17.75
C ASP A 105 11.35 3.30 18.00
N GLN A 106 11.56 4.12 16.99
CA GLN A 106 11.34 5.58 17.06
C GLN A 106 9.90 6.00 16.77
N VAL A 107 9.03 5.04 16.41
CA VAL A 107 7.65 5.33 16.01
C VAL A 107 6.69 4.52 16.88
N LYS A 108 5.79 5.23 17.58
CA LYS A 108 4.70 4.60 18.31
C LYS A 108 3.57 4.24 17.35
N VAL A 109 3.11 3.01 17.36
CA VAL A 109 1.85 2.63 16.71
C VAL A 109 0.72 2.80 17.70
N ASP A 110 -0.26 3.64 17.34
CA ASP A 110 -1.46 3.85 18.11
C ASP A 110 -2.60 3.01 17.50
N PRO A 111 -3.18 2.04 18.23
CA PRO A 111 -4.13 1.07 17.68
C PRO A 111 -5.51 1.71 17.45
N THR A 112 -5.62 2.49 16.37
CA THR A 112 -6.83 3.25 16.00
C THR A 112 -7.65 2.58 14.89
N TRP A 113 -7.14 1.50 14.26
CA TRP A 113 -7.83 0.86 13.15
C TRP A 113 -8.95 -0.04 13.63
N ASP A 114 -10.18 0.43 13.50
CA ASP A 114 -11.42 -0.29 13.83
C ASP A 114 -12.45 -0.02 12.72
N MET A 115 -12.42 -0.83 11.65
CA MET A 115 -13.19 -0.64 10.43
C MET A 115 -13.96 -1.92 10.07
N LEU A 116 -15.07 -1.76 9.34
CA LEU A 116 -15.88 -2.88 8.86
C LEU A 116 -15.15 -3.73 7.81
N GLY A 117 -14.35 -3.10 6.96
CA GLY A 117 -13.58 -3.78 5.91
C GLY A 117 -12.08 -3.56 6.06
N MET A 118 -11.28 -4.38 5.40
CA MET A 118 -9.82 -4.31 5.42
C MET A 118 -9.22 -4.40 6.84
N VAL A 119 -9.89 -5.11 7.73
CA VAL A 119 -9.56 -5.19 9.18
C VAL A 119 -8.14 -5.68 9.39
N ALA A 120 -7.75 -6.74 8.71
CA ALA A 120 -6.44 -7.38 8.89
C ALA A 120 -5.26 -6.57 8.29
N THR A 121 -5.51 -5.42 7.67
CA THR A 121 -4.43 -4.52 7.25
C THR A 121 -3.75 -3.83 8.43
N GLY A 122 -4.41 -3.76 9.61
CA GLY A 122 -3.88 -3.08 10.78
C GLY A 122 -3.44 -1.65 10.48
N SER A 123 -4.28 -0.90 9.74
CA SER A 123 -3.94 0.45 9.25
C SER A 123 -4.00 1.49 10.38
N HIS A 124 -3.25 1.23 11.43
CA HIS A 124 -3.17 2.07 12.63
C HIS A 124 -2.48 3.41 12.36
N ASP A 125 -2.57 4.31 13.33
CA ASP A 125 -1.86 5.58 13.27
C ASP A 125 -0.39 5.40 13.71
N LEU A 126 0.51 6.11 13.03
CA LEU A 126 1.89 6.29 13.46
C LEU A 126 2.00 7.61 14.22
N VAL A 127 2.68 7.59 15.36
CA VAL A 127 2.93 8.77 16.19
C VAL A 127 4.43 8.89 16.41
N VAL A 128 4.96 10.06 16.08
CA VAL A 128 6.32 10.48 16.44
C VAL A 128 6.20 11.67 17.37
N GLU A 129 6.72 11.54 18.59
CA GLU A 129 6.62 12.60 19.60
C GLU A 129 7.69 13.67 19.40
N ASP A 130 8.91 13.25 19.08
CA ASP A 130 10.04 14.10 18.76
C ASP A 130 11.18 13.23 18.23
N ALA A 131 11.50 13.35 16.94
CA ALA A 131 12.59 12.57 16.34
C ALA A 131 13.45 13.46 15.42
N TYR A 132 14.75 13.23 15.47
CA TYR A 132 15.69 13.74 14.48
C TYR A 132 15.84 12.71 13.36
N VAL A 133 15.65 13.16 12.11
CA VAL A 133 15.85 12.34 10.93
C VAL A 133 16.91 12.99 10.05
N PRO A 134 18.05 12.34 9.81
CA PRO A 134 19.05 12.84 8.88
C PRO A 134 18.46 13.08 7.49
N GLU A 135 18.89 14.10 6.77
CA GLU A 135 18.40 14.36 5.41
C GLU A 135 18.60 13.15 4.48
N ALA A 136 19.69 12.38 4.67
CA ALA A 136 19.97 11.15 3.94
C ALA A 136 18.93 10.04 4.15
N TRP A 137 18.13 10.10 5.23
CA TRP A 137 17.01 9.20 5.50
C TRP A 137 15.68 9.77 5.04
N THR A 138 15.72 10.74 4.14
CA THR A 138 14.50 11.32 3.56
C THR A 138 14.57 11.30 2.03
N PHE A 139 13.43 11.18 1.37
CA PHE A 139 13.34 11.25 -0.09
C PHE A 139 12.04 11.92 -0.55
N VAL A 140 12.06 12.52 -1.74
CA VAL A 140 10.84 12.98 -2.40
C VAL A 140 10.13 11.78 -3.02
N ARG A 141 8.86 11.55 -2.66
CA ARG A 141 8.09 10.43 -3.21
C ARG A 141 7.93 10.55 -4.71
N GLY A 142 8.30 9.51 -5.43
CA GLY A 142 8.36 9.53 -6.89
C GLY A 142 9.62 10.17 -7.45
N GLY A 143 10.58 10.51 -6.60
CA GLY A 143 11.90 11.00 -7.00
C GLY A 143 12.68 9.96 -7.82
N LYS A 144 13.73 10.44 -8.48
CA LYS A 144 14.61 9.58 -9.28
C LYS A 144 15.30 8.57 -8.36
N PRO A 145 15.32 7.28 -8.74
CA PRO A 145 16.06 6.27 -7.98
C PRO A 145 17.58 6.50 -8.11
N ASN A 146 18.31 6.19 -7.05
CA ASN A 146 19.78 6.19 -7.03
C ASN A 146 20.39 4.84 -7.42
N VAL A 147 19.55 3.83 -7.70
CA VAL A 147 19.95 2.50 -8.16
C VAL A 147 19.59 2.33 -9.63
N ASP A 148 20.58 2.05 -10.48
CA ASP A 148 20.36 1.87 -11.92
C ASP A 148 20.25 0.38 -12.28
N THR A 149 19.05 -0.17 -12.09
CA THR A 149 18.68 -1.49 -12.61
C THR A 149 17.36 -1.40 -13.38
N PRO A 150 17.04 -2.37 -14.27
CA PRO A 150 15.81 -2.32 -15.06
C PRO A 150 14.53 -2.13 -14.23
N PHE A 151 14.47 -2.71 -13.04
CA PHE A 151 13.31 -2.59 -12.14
C PHE A 151 13.11 -1.15 -11.68
N PHE A 152 14.19 -0.46 -11.25
CA PHE A 152 14.09 0.90 -10.73
C PHE A 152 13.97 1.98 -11.81
N ARG A 153 14.15 1.64 -13.08
CA ARG A 153 13.85 2.54 -14.21
C ARG A 153 12.35 2.71 -14.43
N TYR A 154 11.54 1.80 -13.90
CA TYR A 154 10.09 1.92 -13.96
C TYR A 154 9.60 2.97 -12.94
N PRO A 155 8.74 3.95 -13.35
CA PRO A 155 8.31 5.01 -12.45
C PRO A 155 7.57 4.48 -11.23
N SER A 156 8.07 4.75 -10.04
CA SER A 156 7.56 4.20 -8.78
C SER A 156 6.10 4.59 -8.50
N LEU A 157 5.67 5.79 -8.90
CA LEU A 157 4.26 6.21 -8.76
C LEU A 157 3.33 5.46 -9.70
N SER A 158 3.75 5.19 -10.94
CA SER A 158 2.99 4.38 -11.88
C SER A 158 2.88 2.94 -11.39
N PHE A 159 3.95 2.40 -10.85
CA PHE A 159 3.95 1.06 -10.25
C PHE A 159 3.00 0.98 -9.06
N ALA A 160 3.01 1.97 -8.18
CA ALA A 160 2.06 2.06 -7.07
C ALA A 160 0.61 2.09 -7.54
N ALA A 161 0.29 2.89 -8.55
CA ALA A 161 -1.07 2.94 -9.11
C ALA A 161 -1.52 1.57 -9.63
N GLN A 162 -0.64 0.84 -10.32
CA GLN A 162 -0.93 -0.52 -10.78
C GLN A 162 -1.14 -1.50 -9.63
N VAL A 163 -0.32 -1.42 -8.59
CA VAL A 163 -0.45 -2.26 -7.39
C VAL A 163 -1.79 -2.03 -6.69
N LEU A 164 -2.23 -0.79 -6.56
CA LEU A 164 -3.56 -0.47 -6.04
C LEU A 164 -4.68 -1.04 -6.92
N ALA A 165 -4.54 -0.92 -8.24
CA ALA A 165 -5.52 -1.42 -9.20
C ALA A 165 -5.66 -2.94 -9.13
N VAL A 166 -4.54 -3.69 -9.10
CA VAL A 166 -4.60 -5.17 -9.09
C VAL A 166 -5.15 -5.74 -7.81
N THR A 167 -4.97 -5.07 -6.66
CA THR A 167 -5.64 -5.46 -5.41
C THR A 167 -7.15 -5.40 -5.57
N THR A 168 -7.67 -4.34 -6.18
CA THR A 168 -9.11 -4.21 -6.48
C THR A 168 -9.58 -5.22 -7.51
N LEU A 169 -8.76 -5.54 -8.51
CA LEU A 169 -9.08 -6.55 -9.53
C LEU A 169 -9.22 -7.94 -8.93
N GLY A 170 -8.32 -8.33 -8.01
CA GLY A 170 -8.41 -9.59 -7.29
C GLY A 170 -9.73 -9.74 -6.54
N LEU A 171 -10.11 -8.71 -5.76
CA LEU A 171 -11.39 -8.67 -5.05
C LEU A 171 -12.59 -8.73 -6.00
N ALA A 172 -12.54 -8.00 -7.12
CA ALA A 172 -13.62 -8.00 -8.10
C ALA A 172 -13.77 -9.37 -8.79
N GLN A 173 -12.66 -10.04 -9.07
CA GLN A 173 -12.68 -11.40 -9.65
C GLN A 173 -13.33 -12.38 -8.68
N GLU A 174 -12.94 -12.38 -7.40
CA GLU A 174 -13.52 -13.28 -6.40
C GLU A 174 -15.02 -13.02 -6.21
N ALA A 175 -15.44 -11.76 -6.18
CA ALA A 175 -16.85 -11.42 -6.11
C ALA A 175 -17.65 -11.99 -7.31
N LEU A 176 -17.08 -11.96 -8.52
CA LEU A 176 -17.68 -12.57 -9.71
C LEU A 176 -17.76 -14.09 -9.58
N ASP A 177 -16.73 -14.73 -9.07
CA ASP A 177 -16.67 -16.18 -8.93
C ASP A 177 -17.66 -16.68 -7.88
N ILE A 178 -17.80 -15.95 -6.77
CA ILE A 178 -18.84 -16.20 -5.75
C ILE A 178 -20.25 -16.10 -6.36
N VAL A 179 -20.54 -15.04 -7.12
CA VAL A 179 -21.86 -14.86 -7.75
C VAL A 179 -22.12 -15.97 -8.77
N ARG A 180 -21.13 -16.37 -9.56
CA ARG A 180 -21.25 -17.51 -10.49
C ARG A 180 -21.57 -18.82 -9.77
N ALA A 181 -20.88 -19.11 -8.68
CA ALA A 181 -21.13 -20.30 -7.87
C ALA A 181 -22.55 -20.28 -7.28
N MET A 182 -23.00 -19.14 -6.79
CA MET A 182 -24.36 -18.97 -6.26
C MET A 182 -25.43 -19.11 -7.37
N ALA A 183 -25.15 -18.62 -8.57
CA ALA A 183 -26.09 -18.64 -9.69
C ALA A 183 -26.43 -20.05 -10.16
N GLY A 184 -25.46 -20.98 -10.09
CA GLY A 184 -25.62 -22.37 -10.57
C GLY A 184 -26.10 -23.38 -9.53
N GLY A 185 -25.98 -23.09 -8.23
CA GLY A 185 -26.03 -24.12 -7.19
C GLY A 185 -27.21 -24.06 -6.20
N ARG A 186 -27.89 -22.95 -6.07
CA ARG A 186 -28.91 -22.79 -5.02
C ARG A 186 -30.32 -23.05 -5.55
N LYS A 187 -30.88 -24.21 -5.19
CA LYS A 187 -32.30 -24.49 -5.46
C LYS A 187 -33.17 -23.65 -4.52
N SER A 188 -34.14 -22.95 -5.07
CA SER A 188 -35.16 -22.23 -4.27
C SER A 188 -36.03 -23.22 -3.54
N VAL A 189 -36.28 -22.98 -2.26
CA VAL A 189 -37.23 -23.74 -1.44
C VAL A 189 -38.69 -23.51 -1.90
N THR A 190 -38.96 -22.39 -2.57
CA THR A 190 -40.28 -21.99 -3.06
C THR A 190 -40.55 -22.36 -4.52
N GLY A 191 -39.60 -23.05 -5.19
CA GLY A 191 -39.71 -23.36 -6.62
C GLY A 191 -39.41 -22.17 -7.55
N ALA A 192 -38.97 -21.03 -7.00
CA ALA A 192 -38.53 -19.90 -7.84
C ALA A 192 -37.30 -20.25 -8.66
N PRO A 193 -37.10 -19.62 -9.84
CA PRO A 193 -35.93 -19.84 -10.67
C PRO A 193 -34.63 -19.54 -9.90
N ASN A 194 -33.55 -20.25 -10.23
CA ASN A 194 -32.22 -19.95 -9.70
C ASN A 194 -31.76 -18.58 -10.18
N LEU A 195 -30.83 -17.95 -9.44
CA LEU A 195 -30.30 -16.63 -9.80
C LEU A 195 -29.77 -16.61 -11.25
N GLY A 196 -29.11 -17.68 -11.69
CA GLY A 196 -28.54 -17.81 -13.03
C GLY A 196 -29.58 -17.94 -14.16
N GLU A 197 -30.84 -18.23 -13.86
CA GLU A 197 -31.95 -18.32 -14.82
C GLU A 197 -32.61 -16.95 -15.07
N HIS A 198 -32.27 -15.93 -14.26
CA HIS A 198 -32.81 -14.59 -14.44
C HIS A 198 -31.97 -13.78 -15.44
N GLU A 199 -32.63 -13.22 -16.45
CA GLU A 199 -31.98 -12.41 -17.50
C GLU A 199 -31.19 -11.23 -16.92
N TYR A 200 -31.75 -10.52 -15.93
CA TYR A 200 -31.07 -9.39 -15.28
C TYR A 200 -29.73 -9.81 -14.63
N ALA A 201 -29.70 -11.00 -14.03
CA ALA A 201 -28.48 -11.51 -13.39
C ALA A 201 -27.43 -11.87 -14.42
N GLN A 202 -27.82 -12.50 -15.53
CA GLN A 202 -26.93 -12.84 -16.64
C GLN A 202 -26.34 -11.57 -17.28
N ILE A 203 -27.17 -10.56 -17.54
CA ILE A 203 -26.73 -9.27 -18.08
C ILE A 203 -25.79 -8.55 -17.11
N ALA A 204 -26.12 -8.51 -15.81
CA ALA A 204 -25.28 -7.87 -14.79
C ALA A 204 -23.90 -8.55 -14.68
N LEU A 205 -23.88 -9.89 -14.64
CA LEU A 205 -22.67 -10.67 -14.57
C LEU A 205 -21.79 -10.49 -15.82
N GLY A 206 -22.41 -10.53 -17.02
CA GLY A 206 -21.69 -10.29 -18.28
C GLY A 206 -21.06 -8.90 -18.35
N LYS A 207 -21.77 -7.85 -17.91
CA LYS A 207 -21.25 -6.50 -17.84
C LYS A 207 -20.10 -6.36 -16.84
N ALA A 208 -20.21 -7.00 -15.67
CA ALA A 208 -19.18 -6.96 -14.65
C ALA A 208 -17.90 -7.70 -15.13
N GLU A 209 -18.06 -8.87 -15.72
CA GLU A 209 -16.96 -9.61 -16.34
C GLU A 209 -16.23 -8.81 -17.41
N ALA A 210 -16.98 -8.17 -18.30
CA ALA A 210 -16.38 -7.33 -19.35
C ALA A 210 -15.55 -6.16 -18.75
N LYS A 211 -16.01 -5.55 -17.65
CA LYS A 211 -15.26 -4.49 -16.96
C LYS A 211 -13.97 -5.01 -16.32
N VAL A 212 -14.01 -6.16 -15.65
CA VAL A 212 -12.82 -6.77 -15.02
C VAL A 212 -11.79 -7.13 -16.07
N ARG A 213 -12.23 -7.72 -17.21
CA ARG A 213 -11.32 -8.06 -18.33
C ARG A 213 -10.72 -6.82 -18.98
N ALA A 214 -11.49 -5.76 -19.14
CA ALA A 214 -11.00 -4.50 -19.73
C ALA A 214 -10.00 -3.75 -18.83
N ALA A 215 -10.08 -3.96 -17.51
CA ALA A 215 -9.17 -3.34 -16.53
C ALA A 215 -7.86 -4.13 -16.32
N ARG A 216 -7.80 -5.39 -16.73
CA ARG A 216 -6.64 -6.29 -16.67
C ARG A 216 -5.72 -6.09 -17.88
#